data_cbd5e68cf76f967115f01141a8a23a95
#
_entry.id   cbd5e68cf76f967115f01141a8a23a95
#
_cell.length_a   1.000
_cell.length_b   1.000
_cell.length_c   1.000
_cell.angle_alpha   90.00
_cell.angle_beta   90.00
_cell.angle_gamma   90.00
#
_symmetry.space_group_name_H-M   'P 1'
#
loop_
_entity.id
_entity.type
_entity.pdbx_description
1 polymer ?
#
loop_
_entity_poly.entity_id
_entity_poly.type
_entity_poly.pdbx_seq_one_letter_code
_entity_poly.pdbx_strand_id
1 'polypeptide(L)'
;MLNADPVLALLSRALDAASLRQTVHASNIANADTEGYHRMEVVYSAELQRMNAGAPAVDTEQALQWSQPEPEVVESAESKVRLDTEMAQMAENAVRYQALLGAIDRTLGTLRYAARDGKEG
;
A
#
# COMPACT_ATOMS: atom_id res chain seq x y z
N MET A 1 -11.35 8.88 16.61
CA MET A 1 -10.61 10.14 16.55
C MET A 1 -9.47 10.12 15.56
N LEU A 2 -8.56 9.17 15.68
CA LEU A 2 -7.51 9.01 14.65
C LEU A 2 -8.09 8.67 13.28
N ASN A 3 -9.25 8.00 13.25
CA ASN A 3 -9.95 7.65 12.02
C ASN A 3 -10.56 8.85 11.31
N ALA A 4 -10.65 10.02 11.99
CA ALA A 4 -11.18 11.24 11.39
C ALA A 4 -10.15 12.00 10.55
N ASP A 5 -8.85 11.66 10.67
CA ASP A 5 -7.80 12.29 9.88
C ASP A 5 -7.64 11.54 8.55
N PRO A 6 -7.99 12.18 7.41
CA PRO A 6 -7.93 11.51 6.13
C PRO A 6 -6.50 11.15 5.69
N VAL A 7 -5.51 11.96 6.09
CA VAL A 7 -4.11 11.68 5.78
C VAL A 7 -3.64 10.44 6.53
N LEU A 8 -3.97 10.35 7.82
CA LEU A 8 -3.59 9.19 8.63
C LEU A 8 -4.26 7.93 8.12
N ALA A 9 -5.55 8.02 7.74
CA ALA A 9 -6.27 6.89 7.17
C ALA A 9 -5.63 6.42 5.86
N LEU A 10 -5.25 7.35 5.00
CA LEU A 10 -4.58 7.04 3.73
C LEU A 10 -3.22 6.37 3.95
N LEU A 11 -2.43 6.92 4.88
CA LEU A 11 -1.12 6.36 5.22
C LEU A 11 -1.25 4.95 5.81
N SER A 12 -2.23 4.73 6.67
CA SER A 12 -2.49 3.42 7.26
C SER A 12 -2.83 2.38 6.20
N ARG A 13 -3.64 2.75 5.22
CA ARG A 13 -3.97 1.85 4.12
C ARG A 13 -2.80 1.57 3.21
N ALA A 14 -2.00 2.59 2.95
CA ALA A 14 -0.77 2.40 2.17
C ALA A 14 0.19 1.45 2.90
N LEU A 15 0.26 1.56 4.23
CA LEU A 15 1.08 0.68 5.05
C LEU A 15 0.56 -0.77 4.98
N ASP A 16 -0.75 -0.96 5.08
CA ASP A 16 -1.37 -2.28 4.96
C ASP A 16 -1.05 -2.92 3.61
N ALA A 17 -1.15 -2.14 2.54
CA ALA A 17 -0.81 -2.62 1.20
C ALA A 17 0.67 -2.98 1.07
N ALA A 18 1.55 -2.17 1.64
CA ALA A 18 2.99 -2.45 1.64
C ALA A 18 3.31 -3.73 2.43
N SER A 19 2.64 -3.93 3.56
CA SER A 19 2.77 -5.15 4.35
C SER A 19 2.31 -6.38 3.56
N LEU A 20 1.17 -6.27 2.89
CA LEU A 20 0.64 -7.35 2.05
C LEU A 20 1.58 -7.66 0.88
N ARG A 21 2.12 -6.62 0.22
CA ARG A 21 3.09 -6.79 -0.85
C ARG A 21 4.33 -7.54 -0.37
N GLN A 22 4.80 -7.22 0.83
CA GLN A 22 5.96 -7.90 1.40
C GLN A 22 5.69 -9.40 1.55
N THR A 23 4.53 -9.77 2.06
CA THR A 23 4.11 -11.16 2.21
C THR A 23 4.01 -11.85 0.85
N VAL A 24 3.43 -11.18 -0.14
CA VAL A 24 3.27 -11.74 -1.48
C VAL A 24 4.62 -11.93 -2.17
N HIS A 25 5.53 -10.97 -2.08
CA HIS A 25 6.89 -11.11 -2.62
C HIS A 25 7.61 -12.29 -1.95
N ALA A 26 7.50 -12.41 -0.63
CA ALA A 26 8.11 -13.52 0.10
C ALA A 26 7.55 -14.87 -0.36
N SER A 27 6.24 -14.94 -0.57
CA SER A 27 5.58 -16.14 -1.08
C SER A 27 6.04 -16.48 -2.50
N ASN A 28 6.12 -15.49 -3.37
CA ASN A 28 6.61 -15.68 -4.74
C ASN A 28 8.04 -16.21 -4.74
N ILE A 29 8.90 -15.65 -3.88
CA ILE A 29 10.30 -16.10 -3.78
C ILE A 29 10.35 -17.54 -3.28
N ALA A 30 9.59 -17.85 -2.23
CA ALA A 30 9.57 -19.20 -1.65
C ALA A 30 9.06 -20.24 -2.62
N ASN A 31 8.21 -19.88 -3.56
CA ASN A 31 7.57 -20.77 -4.51
C ASN A 31 8.12 -20.63 -5.93
N ALA A 32 9.24 -19.95 -6.10
CA ALA A 32 9.80 -19.69 -7.45
C ALA A 32 10.07 -20.97 -8.23
N ASP A 33 10.44 -22.05 -7.54
CA ASP A 33 10.72 -23.36 -8.14
C ASP A 33 9.57 -24.36 -7.96
N THR A 34 8.44 -23.92 -7.41
CA THR A 34 7.29 -24.79 -7.20
C THR A 34 6.55 -24.98 -8.52
N GLU A 35 6.43 -26.22 -8.96
CA GLU A 35 5.72 -26.56 -10.20
C GLU A 35 4.26 -26.13 -10.10
N GLY A 36 3.78 -25.46 -11.15
CA GLY A 36 2.40 -25.00 -11.20
C GLY A 36 2.11 -23.71 -10.43
N TYR A 37 3.11 -23.14 -9.78
CA TYR A 37 2.92 -21.88 -9.07
C TYR A 37 2.84 -20.71 -10.06
N HIS A 38 1.83 -19.86 -9.85
CA HIS A 38 1.67 -18.62 -10.61
C HIS A 38 2.05 -17.45 -9.73
N ARG A 39 2.86 -16.55 -10.26
CA ARG A 39 3.26 -15.34 -9.56
C ARG A 39 2.03 -14.53 -9.16
N MET A 40 2.02 -14.04 -7.93
CA MET A 40 0.93 -13.21 -7.40
C MET A 40 1.41 -11.77 -7.26
N GLU A 41 0.47 -10.84 -7.31
CA GLU A 41 0.75 -9.43 -7.08
C GLU A 41 -0.42 -8.77 -6.34
N VAL A 42 -0.14 -7.63 -5.73
CA VAL A 42 -1.13 -6.85 -5.00
C VAL A 42 -1.56 -5.67 -5.86
N VAL A 43 -2.86 -5.54 -6.07
CA VAL A 43 -3.45 -4.41 -6.78
C VAL A 43 -4.54 -3.80 -5.93
N TYR A 44 -4.84 -2.54 -6.18
CA TYR A 44 -6.02 -1.91 -5.61
C TYR A 44 -7.17 -2.08 -6.60
N SER A 45 -8.27 -2.66 -6.15
CA SER A 45 -9.42 -2.93 -7.04
C SER A 45 -9.96 -1.67 -7.70
N ALA A 46 -10.02 -0.56 -6.98
CA ALA A 46 -10.47 0.72 -7.55
C ALA A 46 -9.51 1.23 -8.63
N GLU A 47 -8.21 1.07 -8.42
CA GLU A 47 -7.18 1.44 -9.39
C GLU A 47 -7.29 0.56 -10.64
N LEU A 48 -7.47 -0.74 -10.44
CA LEU A 48 -7.63 -1.68 -11.53
C LEU A 48 -8.87 -1.35 -12.38
N GLN A 49 -9.99 -1.04 -11.73
CA GLN A 49 -11.21 -0.64 -12.41
C GLN A 49 -11.01 0.64 -13.22
N ARG A 50 -10.31 1.62 -12.67
CA ARG A 50 -10.02 2.86 -13.39
C ARG A 50 -9.12 2.63 -14.59
N MET A 51 -8.09 1.83 -14.44
CA MET A 51 -7.18 1.48 -15.54
C MET A 51 -7.94 0.77 -16.66
N ASN A 52 -8.79 -0.17 -16.31
CA ASN A 52 -9.61 -0.93 -17.28
C ASN A 52 -10.63 -0.05 -18.00
N ALA A 53 -11.14 0.98 -17.32
CA ALA A 53 -12.13 1.89 -17.89
C ALA A 53 -11.48 3.04 -18.69
N GLY A 54 -10.14 3.19 -18.64
CA GLY A 54 -9.45 4.30 -19.27
C GLY A 54 -9.79 5.65 -18.64
N ALA A 55 -10.22 5.66 -17.39
CA ALA A 55 -10.61 6.88 -16.70
C ALA A 55 -9.40 7.76 -16.39
N PRO A 56 -9.55 9.10 -16.42
CA PRO A 56 -8.47 10.00 -16.05
C PRO A 56 -8.13 9.86 -14.57
N ALA A 57 -6.92 10.29 -14.21
CA ALA A 57 -6.49 10.29 -12.82
C ALA A 57 -7.43 11.15 -11.98
N VAL A 58 -7.85 10.60 -10.84
CA VAL A 58 -8.72 11.30 -9.89
C VAL A 58 -7.84 12.22 -9.04
N ASP A 59 -8.35 13.41 -8.70
CA ASP A 59 -7.61 14.28 -7.83
C ASP A 59 -7.54 13.70 -6.40
N THR A 60 -6.59 14.20 -5.62
CA THR A 60 -6.31 13.68 -4.28
C THR A 60 -7.51 13.80 -3.36
N GLU A 61 -8.26 14.88 -3.48
CA GLU A 61 -9.43 15.13 -2.64
C GLU A 61 -10.55 14.13 -2.92
N GLN A 62 -10.81 13.84 -4.18
CA GLN A 62 -11.79 12.82 -4.56
C GLN A 62 -11.32 11.43 -4.14
N ALA A 63 -10.03 11.16 -4.25
CA ALA A 63 -9.48 9.88 -3.83
C ALA A 63 -9.65 9.64 -2.33
N LEU A 64 -9.59 10.72 -1.53
CA LEU A 64 -9.80 10.64 -0.08
C LEU A 64 -11.28 10.46 0.29
N GLN A 65 -12.19 10.97 -0.54
CA GLN A 65 -13.63 10.86 -0.28
C GLN A 65 -14.21 9.52 -0.69
N TRP A 66 -13.64 8.90 -1.72
CA TRP A 66 -14.17 7.62 -2.20
C TRP A 66 -13.71 6.51 -1.28
N SER A 67 -14.56 5.50 -1.17
CA SER A 67 -14.23 4.32 -0.40
C SER A 67 -12.82 3.89 -0.70
N GLN A 68 -12.04 3.85 0.33
CA GLN A 68 -10.64 3.56 0.24
C GLN A 68 -10.46 2.19 -0.41
N PRO A 69 -9.72 2.12 -1.51
CA PRO A 69 -9.55 0.86 -2.20
C PRO A 69 -8.82 -0.12 -1.28
N GLU A 70 -9.39 -1.30 -1.16
CA GLU A 70 -8.72 -2.36 -0.43
C GLU A 70 -7.73 -3.05 -1.35
N PRO A 71 -6.53 -3.39 -0.85
CA PRO A 71 -5.58 -4.14 -1.64
C PRO A 71 -6.10 -5.56 -1.86
N GLU A 72 -5.90 -6.07 -3.05
CA GLU A 72 -6.35 -7.39 -3.45
C GLU A 72 -5.17 -8.16 -4.04
N VAL A 73 -5.08 -9.44 -3.69
CA VAL A 73 -4.06 -10.31 -4.25
C VAL A 73 -4.63 -10.99 -5.49
N VAL A 74 -3.96 -10.80 -6.62
CA VAL A 74 -4.38 -11.38 -7.90
C VAL A 74 -3.21 -12.10 -8.55
N GLU A 75 -3.52 -12.97 -9.51
CA GLU A 75 -2.47 -13.57 -10.33
C GLU A 75 -1.88 -12.51 -11.25
N SER A 76 -0.55 -12.48 -11.31
CA SER A 76 0.17 -11.56 -12.20
C SER A 76 -0.03 -11.97 -13.66
N ALA A 77 0.00 -11.00 -14.57
CA ALA A 77 0.06 -11.26 -16.00
C ALA A 77 1.32 -12.08 -16.37
N GLU A 78 2.42 -11.87 -15.64
CA GLU A 78 3.61 -12.72 -15.72
C GLU A 78 3.47 -13.86 -14.74
N SER A 79 3.19 -15.06 -15.25
CA SER A 79 2.97 -16.22 -14.37
C SER A 79 4.24 -16.71 -13.71
N LYS A 80 5.41 -16.45 -14.32
CA LYS A 80 6.69 -16.97 -13.82
C LYS A 80 7.33 -15.98 -12.86
N VAL A 81 7.87 -16.51 -11.75
CA VAL A 81 8.63 -15.72 -10.80
C VAL A 81 10.05 -15.56 -11.29
N ARG A 82 10.50 -14.31 -11.41
CA ARG A 82 11.89 -13.98 -11.69
C ARG A 82 12.53 -13.56 -10.39
N LEU A 83 13.42 -14.40 -9.89
CA LEU A 83 13.95 -14.26 -8.52
C LEU A 83 14.66 -12.93 -8.30
N ASP A 84 15.48 -12.52 -9.25
CA ASP A 84 16.22 -11.27 -9.18
C ASP A 84 15.29 -10.04 -9.11
N THR A 85 14.28 -10.01 -9.96
CA THR A 85 13.28 -8.95 -10.01
C THR A 85 12.42 -8.95 -8.74
N GLU A 86 11.99 -10.13 -8.31
CA GLU A 86 11.15 -10.28 -7.12
C GLU A 86 11.87 -9.81 -5.85
N MET A 87 13.15 -10.16 -5.71
CA MET A 87 13.97 -9.75 -4.58
C MET A 87 14.21 -8.24 -4.59
N ALA A 88 14.45 -7.66 -5.77
CA ALA A 88 14.62 -6.21 -5.91
C ALA A 88 13.33 -5.47 -5.53
N GLN A 89 12.19 -5.96 -5.98
CA GLN A 89 10.89 -5.38 -5.64
C GLN A 89 10.58 -5.52 -4.16
N MET A 90 10.95 -6.64 -3.56
CA MET A 90 10.80 -6.85 -2.12
C MET A 90 11.62 -5.85 -1.32
N ALA A 91 12.87 -5.63 -1.72
CA ALA A 91 13.76 -4.65 -1.07
C ALA A 91 13.22 -3.22 -1.21
N GLU A 92 12.75 -2.85 -2.40
CA GLU A 92 12.15 -1.56 -2.66
C GLU A 92 10.90 -1.36 -1.80
N ASN A 93 10.07 -2.39 -1.68
CA ASN A 93 8.87 -2.35 -0.85
C ASN A 93 9.20 -2.20 0.64
N ALA A 94 10.29 -2.82 1.11
CA ALA A 94 10.73 -2.67 2.50
C ALA A 94 11.10 -1.22 2.81
N VAL A 95 11.77 -0.53 1.88
CA VAL A 95 12.07 0.89 2.01
C VAL A 95 10.79 1.73 2.04
N ARG A 96 9.84 1.41 1.17
CA ARG A 96 8.53 2.08 1.14
C ARG A 96 7.79 1.90 2.46
N TYR A 97 7.80 0.70 3.01
CA TYR A 97 7.17 0.41 4.30
C TYR A 97 7.76 1.28 5.41
N GLN A 98 9.08 1.38 5.48
CA GLN A 98 9.75 2.21 6.48
C GLN A 98 9.43 3.69 6.29
N ALA A 99 9.37 4.16 5.05
CA ALA A 99 9.01 5.55 4.75
C ALA A 99 7.58 5.86 5.21
N LEU A 100 6.66 4.92 5.02
CA LEU A 100 5.26 5.06 5.46
C LEU A 100 5.16 5.08 6.97
N LEU A 101 5.90 4.24 7.67
CA LEU A 101 5.96 4.26 9.14
C LEU A 101 6.45 5.62 9.63
N GLY A 102 7.51 6.15 9.02
CA GLY A 102 8.04 7.47 9.36
C GLY A 102 7.02 8.58 9.11
N ALA A 103 6.27 8.51 8.02
CA ALA A 103 5.22 9.48 7.71
C ALA A 103 4.08 9.42 8.73
N ILE A 104 3.69 8.22 9.15
CA ILE A 104 2.66 8.03 10.19
C ILE A 104 3.14 8.62 11.51
N ASP A 105 4.36 8.35 11.90
CA ASP A 105 4.93 8.88 13.14
C ASP A 105 4.94 10.41 13.14
N ARG A 106 5.32 11.04 12.03
CA ARG A 106 5.31 12.49 11.90
C ARG A 106 3.90 13.05 11.97
N THR A 107 2.95 12.41 11.33
CA THR A 107 1.55 12.82 11.36
C THR A 107 0.98 12.73 12.77
N LEU A 108 1.24 11.63 13.46
CA LEU A 108 0.82 11.46 14.86
C LEU A 108 1.48 12.49 15.77
N GLY A 109 2.76 12.78 15.55
CA GLY A 109 3.47 13.82 16.30
C GLY A 109 2.83 15.20 16.11
N THR A 110 2.47 15.55 14.88
CA THR A 110 1.79 16.79 14.56
C THR A 110 0.42 16.87 15.25
N LEU A 111 -0.33 15.79 15.22
CA LEU A 111 -1.65 15.72 15.86
C LEU A 111 -1.54 15.86 17.38
N ARG A 112 -0.55 15.23 17.99
CA ARG A 112 -0.29 15.36 19.45
C ARG A 112 0.07 16.78 19.81
N TYR A 113 0.89 17.42 19.01
CA TYR A 113 1.31 18.80 19.22
C TYR A 113 0.10 19.74 19.12
N ALA A 114 -0.72 19.58 18.11
CA ALA A 114 -1.93 20.37 17.93
C ALA A 114 -2.91 20.18 19.11
N ALA A 115 -3.07 18.95 19.58
CA ALA A 115 -3.94 18.65 20.72
C ALA A 115 -3.42 19.27 22.02
N ARG A 116 -2.09 19.31 22.20
CA ARG A 116 -1.46 19.93 23.37
C ARG A 116 -1.66 21.44 23.36
N ASP A 117 -1.44 22.08 22.23
CA ASP A 117 -1.67 23.53 22.08
C ASP A 117 -3.14 23.90 22.34
N GLY A 118 -4.07 23.07 21.88
CA GLY A 118 -5.49 23.27 22.10
C GLY A 118 -5.88 23.21 23.57
N LYS A 119 -5.14 22.48 24.40
CA LYS A 119 -5.38 22.38 25.84
C LYS A 119 -4.78 23.55 26.61
N GLU A 120 -3.71 24.13 26.13
CA GLU A 120 -3.02 25.24 26.78
C GLU A 120 -3.60 26.59 26.41
N GLY A 121 -4.31 26.65 25.31
CA GLY A 121 -4.96 27.83 24.84
C GLY A 121 -6.38 27.95 25.36
#